data_92a07490132870b54438ee4609243a27
#
_entry.id   92a07490132870b54438ee4609243a27
#
_cell.length_a   1.000
_cell.length_b   1.000
_cell.length_c   1.000
_cell.angle_alpha   90.00
_cell.angle_beta   90.00
_cell.angle_gamma   90.00
#
_symmetry.space_group_name_H-M   'P 1'
#
loop_
_entity.id
_entity.type
_entity.pdbx_description
1 polymer ?
#
loop_
_entity_poly.entity_id
_entity_poly.type
_entity_poly.pdbx_seq_one_letter_code
_entity_poly.pdbx_strand_id
1 'polypeptide(L)'
;MPALKICILSSEIMPFAKTGGLADVTGALVRELAGAGQEIRAFMPLYASVRRAHATQSVLGLQNIGVTIGNRVYVFSVRTTNVPGTAIAMYLIDCPELFDRLSVYTQDPDEHRRFLLFTRAVIESCLRLGFAPDIFHCHDWHTGFLPLFLKTLYAPVPLFAHSKSVMTIHNIGYQGVIPRAFVGDLGLGAGEALLDAADLQLGVINSLKTAIKFADTVTTVSPTYAREITESSLGMGLESTLRARKQPVIGILNGVDYREWDPRHDAHLSAHFSPENLLGKRANKRELLRVSGLDPDEQKPLLAMVTRLASQKGIDLLLEPLPKLLGERDVALVVLGSGEERYASFFESLTRRFPGQAAFSSGHDEPRAHLIAAG
;
A
#
# COMPACT_ATOMS: atom_id res chain seq x y z
N MET A 1 10.34 1.83 28.26
CA MET A 1 11.22 2.58 27.35
C MET A 1 10.55 3.93 27.08
N PRO A 2 11.27 5.02 26.85
CA PRO A 2 10.65 6.27 26.45
C PRO A 2 9.86 6.06 25.15
N ALA A 3 8.80 6.83 24.95
CA ALA A 3 8.02 6.80 23.73
C ALA A 3 8.88 7.26 22.55
N LEU A 4 8.89 6.48 21.47
CA LEU A 4 9.55 6.86 20.23
C LEU A 4 8.66 7.80 19.44
N LYS A 5 9.29 8.75 18.77
CA LYS A 5 8.67 9.62 17.75
C LYS A 5 8.81 8.95 16.39
N ILE A 6 7.71 8.54 15.80
CA ILE A 6 7.71 7.78 14.55
C ILE A 6 6.95 8.58 13.48
N CYS A 7 7.66 8.87 12.38
CA CYS A 7 7.08 9.43 11.17
C CYS A 7 6.81 8.29 10.20
N ILE A 8 5.54 7.98 9.94
CA ILE A 8 5.12 6.93 8.99
C ILE A 8 4.77 7.59 7.67
N LEU A 9 5.39 7.12 6.58
CA LEU A 9 5.10 7.58 5.22
C LEU A 9 4.60 6.43 4.37
N SER A 10 3.42 6.58 3.79
CA SER A 10 2.88 5.61 2.85
C SER A 10 2.08 6.29 1.75
N SER A 11 2.09 5.70 0.57
CA SER A 11 1.21 6.12 -0.54
C SER A 11 -0.26 5.79 -0.28
N GLU A 12 -0.53 4.82 0.58
CA GLU A 12 -1.87 4.38 0.97
C GLU A 12 -1.94 4.14 2.48
N ILE A 13 -3.01 4.61 3.12
CA ILE A 13 -3.32 4.36 4.54
C ILE A 13 -4.84 4.26 4.69
N MET A 14 -5.35 3.09 5.19
CA MET A 14 -6.76 2.95 5.55
C MET A 14 -7.16 3.86 6.71
N PRO A 15 -8.37 4.48 6.67
CA PRO A 15 -9.43 4.32 5.68
C PRO A 15 -9.40 5.38 4.56
N PHE A 16 -8.33 6.14 4.38
CA PHE A 16 -8.27 7.29 3.46
C PHE A 16 -8.08 6.88 2.01
N ALA A 17 -7.08 6.04 1.72
CA ALA A 17 -6.82 5.55 0.37
C ALA A 17 -6.40 4.08 0.43
N LYS A 18 -6.97 3.25 -0.47
CA LYS A 18 -6.70 1.81 -0.56
C LYS A 18 -6.78 1.35 -2.01
N THR A 19 -5.74 0.66 -2.45
CA THR A 19 -5.72 -0.13 -3.69
C THR A 19 -5.28 -1.56 -3.42
N GLY A 20 -4.70 -1.84 -2.25
CA GLY A 20 -4.20 -3.15 -1.87
C GLY A 20 -3.89 -3.26 -0.37
N GLY A 21 -3.24 -4.36 0.00
CA GLY A 21 -2.93 -4.67 1.40
C GLY A 21 -1.96 -3.69 2.09
N LEU A 22 -1.24 -2.85 1.33
CA LEU A 22 -0.41 -1.79 1.90
C LEU A 22 -1.23 -0.86 2.80
N ALA A 23 -2.40 -0.45 2.33
CA ALA A 23 -3.29 0.44 3.06
C ALA A 23 -3.77 -0.15 4.38
N ASP A 24 -4.19 -1.43 4.36
CA ASP A 24 -4.66 -2.15 5.55
C ASP A 24 -3.56 -2.23 6.61
N VAL A 25 -2.37 -2.66 6.18
CA VAL A 25 -1.21 -2.81 7.07
C VAL A 25 -0.79 -1.46 7.68
N THR A 26 -0.67 -0.41 6.86
CA THR A 26 -0.23 0.90 7.35
C THR A 26 -1.27 1.55 8.24
N GLY A 27 -2.56 1.42 7.92
CA GLY A 27 -3.65 1.91 8.77
C GLY A 27 -3.70 1.22 10.13
N ALA A 28 -3.59 -0.11 10.17
CA ALA A 28 -3.51 -0.87 11.41
C ALA A 28 -2.25 -0.55 12.22
N LEU A 29 -1.08 -0.46 11.55
CA LEU A 29 0.20 -0.18 12.18
C LEU A 29 0.20 1.20 12.89
N VAL A 30 -0.36 2.22 12.24
CA VAL A 30 -0.50 3.57 12.83
C VAL A 30 -1.27 3.48 14.16
N ARG A 31 -2.39 2.75 14.19
CA ARG A 31 -3.22 2.59 15.38
C ARG A 31 -2.51 1.78 16.48
N GLU A 32 -1.89 0.66 16.11
CA GLU A 32 -1.24 -0.22 17.08
C GLU A 32 0.00 0.42 17.72
N LEU A 33 0.84 1.11 16.94
CA LEU A 33 2.00 1.81 17.50
C LEU A 33 1.58 2.97 18.41
N ALA A 34 0.54 3.71 18.06
CA ALA A 34 -0.01 4.75 18.94
C ALA A 34 -0.63 4.14 20.20
N GLY A 35 -1.36 3.02 20.08
CA GLY A 35 -1.89 2.24 21.22
C GLY A 35 -0.80 1.70 22.13
N ALA A 36 0.37 1.38 21.58
CA ALA A 36 1.56 1.01 22.34
C ALA A 36 2.30 2.21 22.96
N GLY A 37 1.73 3.41 22.93
CA GLY A 37 2.26 4.61 23.55
C GLY A 37 3.35 5.34 22.77
N GLN A 38 3.50 5.07 21.45
CA GLN A 38 4.43 5.81 20.61
C GLN A 38 3.82 7.11 20.10
N GLU A 39 4.63 8.16 19.90
CA GLU A 39 4.21 9.41 19.26
C GLU A 39 4.24 9.23 17.73
N ILE A 40 3.05 9.09 17.11
CA ILE A 40 2.93 8.80 15.68
C ILE A 40 2.53 10.05 14.91
N ARG A 41 3.23 10.35 13.81
CA ARG A 41 2.78 11.23 12.75
C ARG A 41 2.75 10.46 11.43
N ALA A 42 1.55 10.26 10.91
CA ALA A 42 1.34 9.54 9.67
C ALA A 42 1.12 10.51 8.51
N PHE A 43 1.80 10.26 7.39
CA PHE A 43 1.75 11.09 6.19
C PHE A 43 1.33 10.29 4.97
N MET A 44 0.46 10.89 4.16
CA MET A 44 0.00 10.35 2.89
C MET A 44 -0.25 11.50 1.90
N PRO A 45 -0.19 11.29 0.57
CA PRO A 45 -0.66 12.27 -0.40
C PRO A 45 -2.16 12.56 -0.26
N LEU A 46 -2.58 13.80 -0.45
CA LEU A 46 -3.99 14.16 -0.52
C LEU A 46 -4.52 13.93 -1.94
N TYR A 47 -4.97 12.72 -2.22
CA TYR A 47 -5.58 12.39 -3.51
C TYR A 47 -6.96 13.03 -3.68
N ALA A 48 -7.41 13.21 -4.93
CA ALA A 48 -8.73 13.77 -5.25
C ALA A 48 -9.89 13.02 -4.58
N SER A 49 -9.81 11.69 -4.50
CA SER A 49 -10.81 10.85 -3.81
C SER A 49 -10.88 11.16 -2.31
N VAL A 50 -9.72 11.27 -1.66
CA VAL A 50 -9.60 11.58 -0.23
C VAL A 50 -10.14 12.98 0.06
N ARG A 51 -9.78 13.97 -0.77
CA ARG A 51 -10.27 15.35 -0.66
C ARG A 51 -11.78 15.44 -0.72
N ARG A 52 -12.43 14.62 -1.55
CA ARG A 52 -13.89 14.58 -1.68
C ARG A 52 -14.58 13.86 -0.52
N ALA A 53 -13.94 12.84 0.04
CA ALA A 53 -14.53 11.97 1.05
C ALA A 53 -14.33 12.46 2.49
N HIS A 54 -13.28 13.25 2.76
CA HIS A 54 -12.90 13.61 4.12
C HIS A 54 -12.76 15.11 4.31
N ALA A 55 -13.39 15.63 5.38
CA ALA A 55 -13.15 16.99 5.84
C ALA A 55 -11.73 17.10 6.41
N THR A 56 -11.00 18.13 5.99
CA THR A 56 -9.61 18.36 6.39
C THR A 56 -9.39 19.81 6.79
N GLN A 57 -8.44 20.06 7.69
CA GLN A 57 -8.04 21.37 8.14
C GLN A 57 -6.62 21.71 7.69
N SER A 58 -6.33 22.98 7.45
CA SER A 58 -4.98 23.45 7.13
C SER A 58 -4.10 23.39 8.37
N VAL A 59 -2.86 22.95 8.22
CA VAL A 59 -1.88 22.97 9.30
C VAL A 59 -1.15 24.30 9.29
N LEU A 60 -1.19 25.03 10.42
CA LEU A 60 -0.53 26.33 10.56
C LEU A 60 0.99 26.19 10.32
N GLY A 61 1.54 27.08 9.51
CA GLY A 61 2.98 27.08 9.15
C GLY A 61 3.36 26.08 8.06
N LEU A 62 2.42 25.25 7.58
CA LEU A 62 2.65 24.27 6.51
C LEU A 62 1.81 24.57 5.26
N GLN A 63 1.79 25.84 4.85
CA GLN A 63 1.04 26.29 3.68
C GLN A 63 1.99 26.91 2.66
N ASN A 64 1.71 26.64 1.38
CA ASN A 64 2.43 27.22 0.24
C ASN A 64 3.95 27.02 0.30
N ILE A 65 4.40 25.82 0.59
CA ILE A 65 5.81 25.47 0.70
C ILE A 65 6.33 25.03 -0.67
N GLY A 66 7.38 25.68 -1.16
CA GLY A 66 8.02 25.31 -2.42
C GLY A 66 9.05 24.19 -2.24
N VAL A 67 9.01 23.20 -3.12
CA VAL A 67 10.04 22.16 -3.26
C VAL A 67 10.47 22.09 -4.72
N THR A 68 11.77 22.22 -4.96
CA THR A 68 12.34 22.10 -6.30
C THR A 68 12.58 20.63 -6.65
N ILE A 69 12.03 20.19 -7.79
CA ILE A 69 12.26 18.88 -8.39
C ILE A 69 12.71 19.12 -9.83
N GLY A 70 13.94 18.76 -10.12
CA GLY A 70 14.56 19.12 -11.38
C GLY A 70 14.65 20.63 -11.57
N ASN A 71 14.08 21.13 -12.63
CA ASN A 71 14.02 22.56 -12.99
C ASN A 71 12.70 23.24 -12.58
N ARG A 72 11.83 22.57 -11.84
CA ARG A 72 10.50 23.06 -11.48
C ARG A 72 10.31 23.15 -9.98
N VAL A 73 9.67 24.23 -9.53
CA VAL A 73 9.21 24.39 -8.15
C VAL A 73 7.76 23.94 -8.06
N TYR A 74 7.51 22.92 -7.25
CA TYR A 74 6.17 22.50 -6.88
C TYR A 74 5.81 23.14 -5.54
N VAL A 75 4.58 23.63 -5.43
CA VAL A 75 4.07 24.23 -4.18
C VAL A 75 3.11 23.26 -3.55
N PHE A 76 3.36 22.93 -2.29
CA PHE A 76 2.46 22.08 -1.52
C PHE A 76 2.02 22.77 -0.22
N SER A 77 0.91 22.29 0.32
CA SER A 77 0.45 22.59 1.67
C SER A 77 0.23 21.29 2.43
N VAL A 78 0.08 21.37 3.74
CA VAL A 78 -0.30 20.19 4.54
C VAL A 78 -1.68 20.42 5.11
N ARG A 79 -2.54 19.43 4.93
CA ARG A 79 -3.84 19.37 5.59
C ARG A 79 -3.83 18.25 6.63
N THR A 80 -4.71 18.34 7.61
CA THR A 80 -4.81 17.30 8.65
C THR A 80 -6.25 16.90 8.88
N THR A 81 -6.40 15.67 9.30
CA THR A 81 -7.64 15.11 9.86
C THR A 81 -7.24 14.05 10.89
N ASN A 82 -8.16 13.53 11.66
CA ASN A 82 -7.86 12.41 12.55
C ASN A 82 -8.13 11.08 11.87
N VAL A 83 -7.36 10.07 12.21
CA VAL A 83 -7.72 8.68 11.91
C VAL A 83 -9.05 8.38 12.62
N PRO A 84 -10.10 7.95 11.92
CA PRO A 84 -11.43 7.76 12.49
C PRO A 84 -11.42 6.96 13.77
N GLY A 85 -12.18 7.44 14.77
CA GLY A 85 -12.27 6.83 16.10
C GLY A 85 -11.02 6.99 17.00
N THR A 86 -10.06 7.83 16.60
CA THR A 86 -8.81 8.05 17.35
C THR A 86 -8.45 9.53 17.42
N ALA A 87 -7.47 9.86 18.30
CA ALA A 87 -6.84 11.18 18.34
C ALA A 87 -5.57 11.27 17.45
N ILE A 88 -5.28 10.26 16.66
CA ILE A 88 -4.08 10.20 15.83
C ILE A 88 -4.23 11.15 14.64
N ALA A 89 -3.34 12.12 14.54
CA ALA A 89 -3.32 13.07 13.44
C ALA A 89 -2.76 12.44 12.17
N MET A 90 -3.55 12.51 11.08
CA MET A 90 -3.15 12.18 9.72
C MET A 90 -2.76 13.46 8.99
N TYR A 91 -1.55 13.52 8.46
CA TYR A 91 -1.03 14.63 7.67
C TYR A 91 -1.12 14.30 6.19
N LEU A 92 -1.82 15.13 5.44
CA LEU A 92 -2.10 14.92 4.02
C LEU A 92 -1.34 15.97 3.20
N ILE A 93 -0.42 15.53 2.35
CA ILE A 93 0.37 16.41 1.47
C ILE A 93 -0.51 16.86 0.30
N ASP A 94 -0.86 18.12 0.31
CA ASP A 94 -1.76 18.77 -0.63
C ASP A 94 -0.97 19.45 -1.75
N CYS A 95 -0.89 18.79 -2.90
CA CYS A 95 -0.37 19.35 -4.15
C CYS A 95 -1.29 18.89 -5.29
N PRO A 96 -2.38 19.65 -5.59
CA PRO A 96 -3.39 19.23 -6.57
C PRO A 96 -2.80 18.90 -7.94
N GLU A 97 -1.79 19.64 -8.36
CA GLU A 97 -1.08 19.42 -9.63
C GLU A 97 -0.57 17.97 -9.78
N LEU A 98 -0.12 17.35 -8.69
CA LEU A 98 0.44 15.99 -8.69
C LEU A 98 -0.52 14.93 -8.17
N PHE A 99 -1.45 15.30 -7.28
CA PHE A 99 -2.28 14.30 -6.58
C PHE A 99 -3.76 14.31 -6.95
N ASP A 100 -4.27 15.35 -7.65
CA ASP A 100 -5.64 15.36 -8.17
C ASP A 100 -5.72 14.58 -9.48
N ARG A 101 -5.58 13.25 -9.39
CA ARG A 101 -5.67 12.30 -10.49
C ARG A 101 -6.83 11.33 -10.28
N LEU A 102 -7.21 10.62 -11.34
CA LEU A 102 -8.32 9.65 -11.30
C LEU A 102 -8.03 8.45 -10.40
N SER A 103 -6.76 8.08 -10.24
CA SER A 103 -6.34 6.94 -9.42
C SER A 103 -5.14 7.28 -8.54
N VAL A 104 -4.95 6.48 -7.50
CA VAL A 104 -3.80 6.59 -6.58
C VAL A 104 -2.49 6.42 -7.33
N TYR A 105 -2.41 5.42 -8.20
CA TYR A 105 -1.28 5.15 -9.08
C TYR A 105 -1.67 5.37 -10.53
N THR A 106 -0.74 5.93 -11.30
CA THR A 106 -0.93 6.20 -12.73
C THR A 106 0.26 5.66 -13.53
N GLN A 107 0.14 5.69 -14.85
CA GLN A 107 1.26 5.41 -15.75
C GLN A 107 1.77 6.69 -16.42
N ASP A 108 1.49 7.83 -15.80
CA ASP A 108 1.89 9.13 -16.34
C ASP A 108 3.43 9.28 -16.29
N PRO A 109 4.03 9.98 -17.25
CA PRO A 109 5.49 10.14 -17.33
C PRO A 109 6.11 10.83 -16.10
N ASP A 110 5.31 11.54 -15.31
CA ASP A 110 5.72 12.27 -14.11
C ASP A 110 5.39 11.54 -12.80
N GLU A 111 4.99 10.25 -12.84
CA GLU A 111 4.64 9.47 -11.66
C GLU A 111 5.74 9.51 -10.59
N HIS A 112 7.01 9.47 -10.99
CA HIS A 112 8.14 9.58 -10.08
C HIS A 112 8.17 10.93 -9.34
N ARG A 113 7.79 12.04 -9.98
CA ARG A 113 7.77 13.38 -9.36
C ARG A 113 6.74 13.50 -8.25
N ARG A 114 5.61 12.79 -8.38
CA ARG A 114 4.58 12.72 -7.36
C ARG A 114 5.17 12.22 -6.04
N PHE A 115 5.90 11.12 -6.08
CA PHE A 115 6.44 10.49 -4.89
C PHE A 115 7.78 11.10 -4.44
N LEU A 116 8.54 11.71 -5.33
CA LEU A 116 9.65 12.59 -4.95
C LEU A 116 9.16 13.81 -4.15
N LEU A 117 8.10 14.49 -4.65
CA LEU A 117 7.49 15.57 -3.90
C LEU A 117 6.98 15.08 -2.55
N PHE A 118 6.21 13.99 -2.52
CA PHE A 118 5.68 13.44 -1.28
C PHE A 118 6.78 13.22 -0.24
N THR A 119 7.84 12.52 -0.63
CA THR A 119 8.98 12.20 0.24
C THR A 119 9.64 13.45 0.79
N ARG A 120 9.94 14.45 -0.06
CA ARG A 120 10.55 15.70 0.36
C ARG A 120 9.60 16.56 1.18
N ALA A 121 8.33 16.64 0.81
CA ALA A 121 7.31 17.38 1.55
C ALA A 121 7.15 16.89 2.98
N VAL A 122 7.26 15.57 3.22
CA VAL A 122 7.22 15.01 4.58
C VAL A 122 8.43 15.47 5.40
N ILE A 123 9.66 15.41 4.86
CA ILE A 123 10.86 15.87 5.58
C ILE A 123 10.75 17.37 5.87
N GLU A 124 10.36 18.19 4.89
CA GLU A 124 10.15 19.63 5.05
C GLU A 124 9.06 19.95 6.09
N SER A 125 8.00 19.14 6.14
CA SER A 125 6.95 19.28 7.15
C SER A 125 7.47 18.98 8.55
N CYS A 126 8.23 17.91 8.73
CA CYS A 126 8.88 17.60 10.02
C CYS A 126 9.82 18.72 10.46
N LEU A 127 10.62 19.27 9.55
CA LEU A 127 11.53 20.37 9.81
C LEU A 127 10.78 21.62 10.33
N ARG A 128 9.73 22.04 9.62
CA ARG A 128 8.93 23.23 9.98
C ARG A 128 8.13 23.08 11.25
N LEU A 129 7.70 21.85 11.56
CA LEU A 129 7.00 21.51 12.80
C LEU A 129 7.95 21.36 14.00
N GLY A 130 9.27 21.44 13.80
CA GLY A 130 10.26 21.11 14.83
C GLY A 130 10.12 19.65 15.32
N PHE A 131 9.55 18.77 14.51
CA PHE A 131 9.38 17.38 14.83
C PHE A 131 10.61 16.60 14.41
N ALA A 132 11.35 16.09 15.39
CA ALA A 132 12.52 15.23 15.21
C ALA A 132 12.10 13.76 15.38
N PRO A 133 11.75 13.04 14.31
CA PRO A 133 11.45 11.62 14.43
C PRO A 133 12.69 10.84 14.85
N ASP A 134 12.51 9.91 15.79
CA ASP A 134 13.52 8.88 16.05
C ASP A 134 13.58 7.90 14.87
N ILE A 135 12.41 7.65 14.24
CA ILE A 135 12.26 6.74 13.11
C ILE A 135 11.42 7.38 12.01
N PHE A 136 11.97 7.39 10.78
CA PHE A 136 11.20 7.53 9.55
C PHE A 136 10.88 6.13 9.04
N HIS A 137 9.61 5.73 9.08
CA HIS A 137 9.14 4.44 8.60
C HIS A 137 8.54 4.59 7.20
N CYS A 138 9.29 4.12 6.22
CA CYS A 138 9.02 4.22 4.79
C CYS A 138 8.39 2.93 4.28
N HIS A 139 7.40 3.04 3.39
CA HIS A 139 6.69 1.90 2.83
C HIS A 139 6.79 1.90 1.30
N ASP A 140 7.37 0.83 0.73
CA ASP A 140 7.57 0.58 -0.69
C ASP A 140 8.33 1.70 -1.44
N TRP A 141 8.48 1.55 -2.76
CA TRP A 141 9.27 2.43 -3.62
C TRP A 141 8.83 3.89 -3.61
N HIS A 142 7.57 4.15 -3.31
CA HIS A 142 7.00 5.51 -3.27
C HIS A 142 7.71 6.43 -2.24
N THR A 143 8.32 5.82 -1.24
CA THR A 143 9.07 6.52 -0.20
C THR A 143 10.55 6.18 -0.23
N GLY A 144 11.00 5.50 -1.28
CA GLY A 144 12.30 4.85 -1.35
C GLY A 144 13.51 5.78 -1.35
N PHE A 145 13.35 7.02 -1.78
CA PHE A 145 14.45 8.00 -1.75
C PHE A 145 14.63 8.68 -0.38
N LEU A 146 13.71 8.53 0.57
CA LEU A 146 13.83 9.19 1.88
C LEU A 146 15.13 8.82 2.62
N PRO A 147 15.55 7.55 2.73
CA PRO A 147 16.78 7.19 3.41
C PRO A 147 18.04 7.84 2.79
N LEU A 148 18.05 7.97 1.46
CA LEU A 148 19.14 8.68 0.76
C LEU A 148 19.10 10.17 1.07
N PHE A 149 17.94 10.80 1.03
CA PHE A 149 17.80 12.24 1.32
C PHE A 149 18.22 12.60 2.74
N LEU A 150 17.91 11.77 3.72
CA LEU A 150 18.39 11.98 5.10
C LEU A 150 19.93 11.95 5.20
N LYS A 151 20.58 11.13 4.38
CA LYS A 151 22.04 10.96 4.37
C LYS A 151 22.78 11.93 3.41
N THR A 152 22.02 12.74 2.66
CA THR A 152 22.55 13.70 1.68
C THR A 152 22.00 15.10 1.90
N LEU A 153 20.87 15.43 1.30
CA LEU A 153 20.27 16.77 1.29
C LEU A 153 19.96 17.28 2.70
N TYR A 154 19.57 16.40 3.60
CA TYR A 154 19.20 16.75 4.98
C TYR A 154 20.23 16.30 6.02
N ALA A 155 21.37 15.74 5.60
CA ALA A 155 22.46 15.38 6.51
C ALA A 155 22.98 16.55 7.37
N PRO A 156 23.05 17.79 6.84
CA PRO A 156 23.46 18.95 7.64
C PRO A 156 22.40 19.46 8.62
N VAL A 157 21.18 18.93 8.61
CA VAL A 157 20.07 19.40 9.44
C VAL A 157 20.15 18.80 10.84
N PRO A 158 20.48 19.57 11.90
CA PRO A 158 20.68 19.02 13.25
C PRO A 158 19.45 18.31 13.81
N LEU A 159 18.26 18.72 13.40
CA LEU A 159 16.99 18.13 13.82
C LEU A 159 16.92 16.62 13.53
N PHE A 160 17.55 16.16 12.45
CA PHE A 160 17.52 14.76 12.01
C PHE A 160 18.81 13.98 12.29
N ALA A 161 19.76 14.55 13.05
CA ALA A 161 21.08 13.95 13.29
C ALA A 161 20.99 12.55 13.92
N HIS A 162 19.95 12.26 14.69
CA HIS A 162 19.73 10.97 15.36
C HIS A 162 18.62 10.13 14.73
N SER A 163 17.94 10.65 13.73
CA SER A 163 16.86 9.94 13.04
C SER A 163 17.39 8.71 12.32
N LYS A 164 16.62 7.62 12.39
CA LYS A 164 16.87 6.38 11.66
C LYS A 164 15.74 6.13 10.65
N SER A 165 16.05 5.36 9.63
CA SER A 165 15.08 4.98 8.60
C SER A 165 14.82 3.48 8.62
N VAL A 166 13.54 3.12 8.61
CA VAL A 166 13.04 1.76 8.38
C VAL A 166 12.36 1.73 7.03
N MET A 167 12.74 0.80 6.16
CA MET A 167 12.08 0.56 4.88
C MET A 167 11.34 -0.78 4.94
N THR A 168 10.02 -0.77 4.78
CA THR A 168 9.22 -1.99 4.65
C THR A 168 8.90 -2.25 3.19
N ILE A 169 9.29 -3.42 2.70
CA ILE A 169 8.99 -3.93 1.35
C ILE A 169 7.72 -4.77 1.45
N HIS A 170 6.60 -4.27 0.90
CA HIS A 170 5.36 -5.04 0.78
C HIS A 170 5.33 -5.87 -0.49
N ASN A 171 5.89 -5.34 -1.58
CA ASN A 171 5.95 -6.04 -2.85
C ASN A 171 7.22 -5.65 -3.64
N ILE A 172 8.19 -6.55 -3.70
CA ILE A 172 9.46 -6.33 -4.40
C ILE A 172 9.30 -6.20 -5.93
N GLY A 173 8.18 -6.61 -6.48
CA GLY A 173 7.89 -6.47 -7.92
C GLY A 173 7.65 -5.02 -8.35
N TYR A 174 7.33 -4.12 -7.41
CA TYR A 174 7.18 -2.70 -7.67
C TYR A 174 8.37 -1.94 -7.13
N GLN A 175 9.25 -1.48 -8.03
CA GLN A 175 10.57 -0.97 -7.65
C GLN A 175 10.74 0.54 -7.88
N GLY A 176 9.79 1.19 -8.57
CA GLY A 176 9.91 2.61 -8.92
C GLY A 176 11.15 2.88 -9.78
N VAL A 177 11.27 2.11 -10.88
CA VAL A 177 12.33 2.30 -11.86
C VAL A 177 11.99 3.49 -12.75
N ILE A 178 12.88 4.47 -12.79
CA ILE A 178 12.73 5.70 -13.56
C ILE A 178 13.90 5.88 -14.53
N PRO A 179 13.70 6.49 -15.71
CA PRO A 179 14.80 6.77 -16.64
C PRO A 179 15.88 7.66 -16.00
N ARG A 180 17.15 7.38 -16.26
CA ARG A 180 18.30 8.17 -15.80
C ARG A 180 18.21 9.65 -16.18
N ALA A 181 17.52 9.97 -17.26
CA ALA A 181 17.28 11.36 -17.70
C ALA A 181 16.64 12.22 -16.59
N PHE A 182 15.96 11.61 -15.62
CA PHE A 182 15.36 12.29 -14.46
C PHE A 182 16.24 12.33 -13.22
N VAL A 183 17.52 11.98 -13.31
CA VAL A 183 18.47 12.03 -12.17
C VAL A 183 18.52 13.42 -11.54
N GLY A 184 18.45 14.47 -12.34
CA GLY A 184 18.38 15.86 -11.87
C GLY A 184 17.16 16.17 -10.99
N ASP A 185 16.05 15.43 -11.15
CA ASP A 185 14.85 15.59 -10.32
C ASP A 185 15.11 15.24 -8.84
N LEU A 186 16.11 14.40 -8.57
CA LEU A 186 16.51 14.05 -7.19
C LEU A 186 17.20 15.22 -6.46
N GLY A 187 17.78 16.17 -7.18
CA GLY A 187 18.48 17.33 -6.62
C GLY A 187 19.74 17.01 -5.83
N LEU A 188 20.37 15.87 -6.08
CA LEU A 188 21.51 15.35 -5.29
C LEU A 188 22.84 16.04 -5.60
N GLY A 189 22.99 16.71 -6.76
CA GLY A 189 24.27 17.27 -7.19
C GLY A 189 25.37 16.22 -7.18
N ALA A 190 26.48 16.47 -6.48
CA ALA A 190 27.57 15.50 -6.36
C ALA A 190 27.15 14.17 -5.70
N GLY A 191 26.01 14.13 -4.98
CA GLY A 191 25.46 12.92 -4.38
C GLY A 191 24.92 11.91 -5.40
N GLU A 192 24.84 12.26 -6.68
CA GLU A 192 24.47 11.29 -7.75
C GLU A 192 25.42 10.10 -7.80
N ALA A 193 26.68 10.27 -7.43
CA ALA A 193 27.66 9.19 -7.34
C ALA A 193 27.30 8.11 -6.30
N LEU A 194 26.33 8.36 -5.42
CA LEU A 194 25.82 7.40 -4.44
C LEU A 194 24.78 6.45 -5.03
N LEU A 195 24.19 6.79 -6.18
CA LEU A 195 23.25 5.92 -6.89
C LEU A 195 23.97 4.66 -7.39
N ASP A 196 23.18 3.66 -7.75
CA ASP A 196 23.74 2.40 -8.22
C ASP A 196 24.38 2.56 -9.62
N ALA A 197 25.69 2.29 -9.71
CA ALA A 197 26.43 2.50 -10.96
C ALA A 197 25.94 1.57 -12.10
N ALA A 198 25.52 0.33 -11.77
CA ALA A 198 25.01 -0.59 -12.77
C ALA A 198 23.65 -0.12 -13.33
N ASP A 199 22.77 0.37 -12.45
CA ASP A 199 21.48 0.94 -12.87
C ASP A 199 21.71 2.18 -13.77
N LEU A 200 22.64 3.06 -13.39
CA LEU A 200 22.99 4.24 -14.20
C LEU A 200 23.58 3.87 -15.57
N GLN A 201 24.37 2.78 -15.64
CA GLN A 201 24.86 2.24 -16.94
C GLN A 201 23.74 1.69 -17.79
N LEU A 202 22.72 1.07 -17.17
CA LEU A 202 21.51 0.60 -17.85
C LEU A 202 20.53 1.74 -18.21
N GLY A 203 20.86 2.99 -17.88
CA GLY A 203 20.03 4.15 -18.17
C GLY A 203 18.84 4.33 -17.26
N VAL A 204 18.88 3.77 -16.04
CA VAL A 204 17.78 3.81 -15.07
C VAL A 204 18.25 4.21 -13.66
N ILE A 205 17.29 4.53 -12.82
CA ILE A 205 17.43 4.72 -11.37
C ILE A 205 16.32 3.89 -10.71
N ASN A 206 16.66 3.12 -9.67
CA ASN A 206 15.71 2.29 -8.97
C ASN A 206 15.48 2.80 -7.55
N SER A 207 14.26 3.26 -7.27
CA SER A 207 13.89 3.86 -5.99
C SER A 207 13.99 2.84 -4.84
N LEU A 208 13.42 1.65 -5.02
CA LEU A 208 13.46 0.61 -3.99
C LEU A 208 14.89 0.11 -3.73
N LYS A 209 15.69 -0.08 -4.78
CA LYS A 209 17.12 -0.43 -4.64
C LYS A 209 17.89 0.62 -3.85
N THR A 210 17.61 1.89 -4.13
CA THR A 210 18.17 3.02 -3.38
C THR A 210 17.76 2.95 -1.91
N ALA A 211 16.49 2.71 -1.62
CA ALA A 211 16.04 2.52 -0.24
C ALA A 211 16.77 1.36 0.47
N ILE A 212 16.88 0.22 -0.20
CA ILE A 212 17.58 -0.96 0.35
C ILE A 212 19.03 -0.63 0.69
N LYS A 213 19.73 0.15 -0.14
CA LYS A 213 21.11 0.56 0.11
C LYS A 213 21.27 1.52 1.30
N PHE A 214 20.33 2.44 1.48
CA PHE A 214 20.49 3.57 2.40
C PHE A 214 19.66 3.46 3.69
N ALA A 215 18.61 2.66 3.75
CA ALA A 215 17.84 2.48 4.98
C ALA A 215 18.68 1.83 6.09
N ASP A 216 18.49 2.30 7.33
CA ASP A 216 19.18 1.71 8.49
C ASP A 216 18.67 0.28 8.72
N THR A 217 17.37 0.06 8.59
CA THR A 217 16.75 -1.29 8.68
C THR A 217 15.84 -1.52 7.48
N VAL A 218 15.85 -2.73 6.95
CA VAL A 218 14.90 -3.18 5.92
C VAL A 218 14.06 -4.31 6.48
N THR A 219 12.74 -4.17 6.36
CA THR A 219 11.77 -5.17 6.76
C THR A 219 10.92 -5.61 5.57
N THR A 220 10.26 -6.75 5.69
CA THR A 220 9.24 -7.22 4.75
C THR A 220 8.13 -7.96 5.48
N VAL A 221 7.07 -8.32 4.78
CA VAL A 221 5.79 -8.73 5.34
C VAL A 221 5.67 -10.22 5.71
N SER A 222 6.78 -10.97 5.66
CA SER A 222 6.79 -12.38 6.08
C SER A 222 8.22 -12.87 6.31
N PRO A 223 8.47 -13.71 7.34
CA PRO A 223 9.77 -14.36 7.53
C PRO A 223 10.18 -15.24 6.34
N THR A 224 9.23 -15.91 5.70
CA THR A 224 9.47 -16.68 4.47
C THR A 224 9.84 -15.76 3.33
N TYR A 225 9.06 -14.70 3.11
CA TYR A 225 9.32 -13.73 2.06
C TYR A 225 10.66 -13.01 2.23
N ALA A 226 11.09 -12.75 3.46
CA ALA A 226 12.42 -12.19 3.73
C ALA A 226 13.56 -13.06 3.20
N ARG A 227 13.39 -14.40 3.22
CA ARG A 227 14.35 -15.35 2.61
C ARG A 227 14.20 -15.35 1.09
N GLU A 228 12.99 -15.51 0.60
CA GLU A 228 12.66 -15.63 -0.83
C GLU A 228 13.20 -14.47 -1.66
N ILE A 229 13.00 -13.21 -1.20
CA ILE A 229 13.47 -12.03 -1.94
C ILE A 229 15.00 -11.88 -1.96
N THR A 230 15.73 -12.68 -1.17
CA THR A 230 17.20 -12.75 -1.24
C THR A 230 17.69 -13.83 -2.23
N GLU A 231 16.80 -14.61 -2.83
CA GLU A 231 17.10 -15.64 -3.82
C GLU A 231 16.91 -15.09 -5.26
N SER A 232 17.72 -15.60 -6.20
CA SER A 232 17.75 -15.07 -7.57
C SER A 232 16.43 -15.24 -8.33
N SER A 233 15.62 -16.22 -7.98
CA SER A 233 14.33 -16.49 -8.62
C SER A 233 13.21 -15.53 -8.19
N LEU A 234 13.29 -14.97 -6.96
CA LEU A 234 12.21 -14.21 -6.35
C LEU A 234 12.60 -12.77 -5.97
N GLY A 235 13.90 -12.45 -5.97
CA GLY A 235 14.44 -11.13 -5.64
C GLY A 235 14.24 -10.07 -6.72
N MET A 236 13.71 -10.45 -7.89
CA MET A 236 13.40 -9.53 -9.00
C MET A 236 14.57 -8.62 -9.40
N GLY A 237 15.83 -9.13 -9.29
CA GLY A 237 17.06 -8.39 -9.56
C GLY A 237 17.62 -7.59 -8.38
N LEU A 238 16.96 -7.59 -7.22
CA LEU A 238 17.40 -6.90 -6.00
C LEU A 238 18.07 -7.83 -4.97
N GLU A 239 18.12 -9.14 -5.21
CA GLU A 239 18.63 -10.14 -4.28
C GLU A 239 20.10 -9.89 -3.89
N SER A 240 20.94 -9.46 -4.83
CA SER A 240 22.35 -9.13 -4.54
C SER A 240 22.46 -7.91 -3.62
N THR A 241 21.65 -6.89 -3.85
CA THR A 241 21.59 -5.68 -3.02
C THR A 241 21.10 -5.99 -1.62
N LEU A 242 20.09 -6.86 -1.50
CA LEU A 242 19.56 -7.31 -0.20
C LEU A 242 20.60 -8.12 0.58
N ARG A 243 21.30 -9.07 -0.08
CA ARG A 243 22.37 -9.87 0.54
C ARG A 243 23.60 -9.05 0.94
N ALA A 244 23.90 -7.97 0.22
CA ALA A 244 25.05 -7.11 0.51
C ALA A 244 24.84 -6.23 1.77
N ARG A 245 23.65 -6.21 2.35
CA ARG A 245 23.39 -5.44 3.59
C ARG A 245 24.11 -6.05 4.78
N LYS A 246 24.62 -5.19 5.68
CA LYS A 246 25.21 -5.64 6.96
C LYS A 246 24.19 -6.30 7.88
N GLN A 247 22.95 -5.84 7.84
CA GLN A 247 21.84 -6.41 8.59
C GLN A 247 20.90 -7.14 7.63
N PRO A 248 20.50 -8.38 7.93
CA PRO A 248 19.55 -9.11 7.09
C PRO A 248 18.20 -8.41 7.03
N VAL A 249 17.42 -8.73 6.02
CA VAL A 249 16.01 -8.31 5.94
C VAL A 249 15.21 -9.01 7.05
N ILE A 250 14.43 -8.24 7.78
CA ILE A 250 13.60 -8.76 8.88
C ILE A 250 12.19 -9.00 8.34
N GLY A 251 11.74 -10.26 8.37
CA GLY A 251 10.36 -10.62 8.02
C GLY A 251 9.44 -10.49 9.21
N ILE A 252 8.40 -9.64 9.10
CA ILE A 252 7.37 -9.45 10.11
C ILE A 252 6.03 -9.76 9.44
N LEU A 253 5.33 -10.78 9.95
CA LEU A 253 4.04 -11.18 9.38
C LEU A 253 3.01 -10.07 9.61
N ASN A 254 2.24 -9.74 8.55
CA ASN A 254 1.13 -8.81 8.68
C ASN A 254 0.09 -9.34 9.66
N GLY A 255 -0.39 -8.46 10.52
CA GLY A 255 -1.53 -8.73 11.39
C GLY A 255 -2.87 -8.49 10.68
N VAL A 256 -3.94 -8.76 11.39
CA VAL A 256 -5.32 -8.44 10.99
C VAL A 256 -5.89 -7.43 11.99
N ASP A 257 -6.54 -6.38 11.49
CA ASP A 257 -7.28 -5.46 12.37
C ASP A 257 -8.61 -6.10 12.77
N TYR A 258 -8.67 -6.68 13.96
CA TYR A 258 -9.88 -7.30 14.51
C TYR A 258 -11.01 -6.32 14.83
N ARG A 259 -10.81 -5.02 14.75
CA ARG A 259 -11.90 -4.03 14.82
C ARG A 259 -12.73 -4.03 13.55
N GLU A 260 -12.12 -4.40 12.43
CA GLU A 260 -12.76 -4.43 11.12
C GLU A 260 -13.12 -5.87 10.71
N TRP A 261 -12.22 -6.85 10.94
CA TRP A 261 -12.32 -8.22 10.42
C TRP A 261 -12.71 -9.26 11.50
N ASP A 262 -13.33 -8.87 12.60
CA ASP A 262 -13.84 -9.83 13.60
C ASP A 262 -15.31 -10.17 13.28
N PRO A 263 -15.63 -11.41 12.82
CA PRO A 263 -16.99 -11.80 12.49
C PRO A 263 -17.97 -11.77 13.67
N ARG A 264 -17.47 -11.59 14.90
CA ARG A 264 -18.30 -11.41 16.11
C ARG A 264 -18.91 -10.01 16.19
N HIS A 265 -18.30 -9.02 15.53
CA HIS A 265 -18.65 -7.61 15.66
C HIS A 265 -18.65 -6.85 14.33
N ASP A 266 -18.38 -7.54 13.23
CA ASP A 266 -18.27 -6.95 11.89
C ASP A 266 -19.58 -6.26 11.48
N ALA A 267 -19.51 -4.94 11.30
CA ALA A 267 -20.67 -4.12 10.98
C ALA A 267 -21.23 -4.37 9.57
N HIS A 268 -20.48 -5.04 8.69
CA HIS A 268 -20.92 -5.39 7.35
C HIS A 268 -21.70 -6.71 7.28
N LEU A 269 -21.77 -7.46 8.38
CA LEU A 269 -22.44 -8.76 8.42
C LEU A 269 -23.81 -8.64 9.08
N SER A 270 -24.82 -9.22 8.44
CA SER A 270 -26.16 -9.31 9.00
C SER A 270 -26.29 -10.38 10.10
N ALA A 271 -25.38 -11.36 10.12
CA ALA A 271 -25.32 -12.43 11.09
C ALA A 271 -23.88 -12.65 11.57
N HIS A 272 -23.67 -12.41 12.86
CA HIS A 272 -22.36 -12.62 13.46
C HIS A 272 -22.10 -14.09 13.75
N PHE A 273 -20.81 -14.48 13.77
CA PHE A 273 -20.39 -15.84 14.09
C PHE A 273 -19.01 -15.83 14.77
N SER A 274 -18.64 -16.98 15.33
CA SER A 274 -17.31 -17.21 15.91
C SER A 274 -16.85 -18.63 15.61
N PRO A 275 -15.60 -19.01 15.91
CA PRO A 275 -15.12 -20.38 15.78
C PRO A 275 -15.95 -21.39 16.59
N GLU A 276 -16.53 -20.97 17.72
CA GLU A 276 -17.35 -21.78 18.61
C GLU A 276 -18.82 -21.88 18.13
N ASN A 277 -19.26 -20.93 17.32
CA ASN A 277 -20.64 -20.88 16.80
C ASN A 277 -20.69 -20.38 15.35
N LEU A 278 -20.77 -21.32 14.42
CA LEU A 278 -20.79 -21.03 12.97
C LEU A 278 -22.20 -20.85 12.38
N LEU A 279 -23.26 -20.78 13.19
CA LEU A 279 -24.64 -20.65 12.68
C LEU A 279 -24.83 -19.40 11.84
N GLY A 280 -24.25 -18.27 12.25
CA GLY A 280 -24.30 -17.02 11.49
C GLY A 280 -23.67 -17.13 10.10
N LYS A 281 -22.64 -17.98 9.91
CA LYS A 281 -21.97 -18.17 8.63
C LYS A 281 -22.92 -18.72 7.55
N ARG A 282 -23.88 -19.59 7.90
CA ARG A 282 -24.89 -20.06 6.96
C ARG A 282 -25.82 -18.94 6.50
N ALA A 283 -26.22 -18.06 7.43
CA ALA A 283 -27.05 -16.90 7.08
C ALA A 283 -26.33 -15.95 6.12
N ASN A 284 -25.03 -15.68 6.36
CA ASN A 284 -24.20 -14.86 5.48
C ASN A 284 -24.01 -15.51 4.10
N LYS A 285 -23.83 -16.85 4.03
CA LYS A 285 -23.78 -17.57 2.76
C LYS A 285 -25.07 -17.40 1.96
N ARG A 286 -26.23 -17.57 2.60
CA ARG A 286 -27.53 -17.36 1.96
C ARG A 286 -27.67 -15.94 1.39
N GLU A 287 -27.30 -14.96 2.18
CA GLU A 287 -27.32 -13.57 1.74
C GLU A 287 -26.34 -13.32 0.59
N LEU A 288 -25.13 -13.87 0.65
CA LEU A 288 -24.14 -13.79 -0.43
C LEU A 288 -24.66 -14.39 -1.74
N LEU A 289 -25.25 -15.57 -1.70
CA LEU A 289 -25.86 -16.21 -2.87
C LEU A 289 -26.97 -15.32 -3.45
N ARG A 290 -27.84 -14.79 -2.60
CA ARG A 290 -28.96 -13.90 -3.00
C ARG A 290 -28.46 -12.62 -3.69
N VAL A 291 -27.54 -11.87 -3.06
CA VAL A 291 -27.04 -10.59 -3.61
C VAL A 291 -26.13 -10.78 -4.82
N SER A 292 -25.62 -11.99 -5.01
CA SER A 292 -24.80 -12.35 -6.17
C SER A 292 -25.62 -12.93 -7.32
N GLY A 293 -26.95 -13.13 -7.16
CA GLY A 293 -27.80 -13.73 -8.17
C GLY A 293 -27.47 -15.21 -8.44
N LEU A 294 -26.95 -15.91 -7.44
CA LEU A 294 -26.61 -17.33 -7.53
C LEU A 294 -27.73 -18.20 -7.02
N ASP A 295 -27.74 -19.49 -7.45
CA ASP A 295 -28.70 -20.49 -6.98
C ASP A 295 -28.68 -20.57 -5.45
N PRO A 296 -29.86 -20.65 -4.79
CA PRO A 296 -29.97 -20.51 -3.32
C PRO A 296 -29.61 -21.80 -2.56
N ASP A 297 -28.90 -22.74 -3.16
CA ASP A 297 -28.46 -23.97 -2.51
C ASP A 297 -27.29 -23.74 -1.56
N GLU A 298 -27.59 -23.68 -0.27
CA GLU A 298 -26.58 -23.48 0.79
C GLU A 298 -25.63 -24.67 0.96
N GLN A 299 -25.96 -25.85 0.45
CA GLN A 299 -25.10 -27.05 0.53
C GLN A 299 -24.04 -27.04 -0.58
N LYS A 300 -24.31 -26.35 -1.69
CA LYS A 300 -23.40 -26.26 -2.80
C LYS A 300 -22.06 -25.62 -2.34
N PRO A 301 -20.88 -26.23 -2.62
CA PRO A 301 -19.59 -25.60 -2.33
C PRO A 301 -19.47 -24.25 -3.02
N LEU A 302 -19.03 -23.23 -2.29
CA LEU A 302 -18.84 -21.88 -2.79
C LEU A 302 -17.34 -21.57 -2.86
N LEU A 303 -16.85 -21.30 -4.06
CA LEU A 303 -15.52 -20.79 -4.32
C LEU A 303 -15.56 -19.27 -4.32
N ALA A 304 -14.62 -18.62 -3.67
CA ALA A 304 -14.59 -17.17 -3.60
C ALA A 304 -13.21 -16.59 -3.90
N MET A 305 -13.20 -15.43 -4.53
CA MET A 305 -11.98 -14.67 -4.77
C MET A 305 -12.25 -13.17 -4.53
N VAL A 306 -11.44 -12.55 -3.66
CA VAL A 306 -11.40 -11.10 -3.44
C VAL A 306 -9.97 -10.66 -3.66
N THR A 307 -9.66 -10.05 -4.83
CA THR A 307 -8.27 -9.70 -5.16
C THR A 307 -8.18 -8.70 -6.31
N ARG A 308 -7.01 -8.07 -6.45
CA ARG A 308 -6.67 -7.39 -7.71
C ARG A 308 -6.54 -8.40 -8.83
N LEU A 309 -7.11 -8.09 -9.99
CA LEU A 309 -7.00 -8.93 -11.18
C LEU A 309 -5.67 -8.69 -11.89
N ALA A 310 -4.65 -9.39 -11.43
CA ALA A 310 -3.28 -9.30 -11.96
C ALA A 310 -2.64 -10.68 -12.05
N SER A 311 -1.72 -10.87 -13.00
CA SER A 311 -1.01 -12.15 -13.21
C SER A 311 -0.32 -12.65 -11.95
N GLN A 312 0.21 -11.74 -11.13
CA GLN A 312 0.82 -12.05 -9.82
C GLN A 312 -0.11 -12.80 -8.87
N LYS A 313 -1.43 -12.70 -9.04
CA LYS A 313 -2.44 -13.40 -8.23
C LYS A 313 -2.75 -14.82 -8.73
N GLY A 314 -2.03 -15.27 -9.75
CA GLY A 314 -2.17 -16.63 -10.28
C GLY A 314 -3.47 -16.87 -11.06
N ILE A 315 -4.13 -15.80 -11.53
CA ILE A 315 -5.40 -15.95 -12.29
C ILE A 315 -5.17 -16.73 -13.58
N ASP A 316 -3.98 -16.65 -14.18
CA ASP A 316 -3.62 -17.46 -15.36
C ASP A 316 -3.78 -18.96 -15.11
N LEU A 317 -3.57 -19.41 -13.87
CA LEU A 317 -3.75 -20.83 -13.48
C LEU A 317 -5.21 -21.26 -13.45
N LEU A 318 -6.17 -20.33 -13.48
CA LEU A 318 -7.60 -20.59 -13.41
C LEU A 318 -8.28 -20.56 -14.78
N LEU A 319 -7.62 -19.99 -15.80
CA LEU A 319 -8.25 -19.77 -17.11
C LEU A 319 -8.73 -21.07 -17.76
N GLU A 320 -8.00 -22.16 -17.62
CA GLU A 320 -8.35 -23.48 -18.17
C GLU A 320 -9.19 -24.32 -17.21
N PRO A 321 -8.77 -24.55 -15.92
CA PRO A 321 -9.50 -25.49 -15.07
C PRO A 321 -10.82 -24.95 -14.55
N LEU A 322 -11.00 -23.64 -14.38
CA LEU A 322 -12.22 -23.10 -13.77
C LEU A 322 -13.47 -23.27 -14.63
N PRO A 323 -13.46 -23.02 -15.95
CA PRO A 323 -14.61 -23.31 -16.82
C PRO A 323 -14.99 -24.80 -16.83
N LYS A 324 -13.98 -25.69 -16.79
CA LYS A 324 -14.20 -27.13 -16.74
C LYS A 324 -14.82 -27.54 -15.40
N LEU A 325 -14.30 -27.03 -14.29
CA LEU A 325 -14.82 -27.30 -12.96
C LEU A 325 -16.29 -26.88 -12.83
N LEU A 326 -16.64 -25.67 -13.29
CA LEU A 326 -18.01 -25.16 -13.28
C LEU A 326 -18.95 -25.97 -14.18
N GLY A 327 -18.45 -26.54 -15.28
CA GLY A 327 -19.24 -27.39 -16.18
C GLY A 327 -19.42 -28.83 -15.70
N GLU A 328 -18.51 -29.34 -14.88
CA GLU A 328 -18.49 -30.75 -14.45
C GLU A 328 -18.94 -30.96 -13.00
N ARG A 329 -18.92 -29.91 -12.18
CA ARG A 329 -19.19 -29.97 -10.74
C ARG A 329 -20.29 -29.01 -10.34
N ASP A 330 -21.06 -29.40 -9.38
CA ASP A 330 -22.08 -28.55 -8.77
C ASP A 330 -21.47 -27.66 -7.69
N VAL A 331 -20.80 -26.60 -8.13
CA VAL A 331 -20.13 -25.60 -7.28
C VAL A 331 -20.53 -24.19 -7.69
N ALA A 332 -20.51 -23.25 -6.79
CA ALA A 332 -20.73 -21.83 -7.09
C ALA A 332 -19.41 -21.04 -7.02
N LEU A 333 -19.34 -19.93 -7.75
CA LEU A 333 -18.19 -19.03 -7.79
C LEU A 333 -18.63 -17.58 -7.58
N VAL A 334 -17.95 -16.88 -6.66
CA VAL A 334 -18.08 -15.43 -6.49
C VAL A 334 -16.70 -14.79 -6.62
N VAL A 335 -16.57 -13.80 -7.49
CA VAL A 335 -15.34 -13.05 -7.67
C VAL A 335 -15.60 -11.54 -7.49
N LEU A 336 -14.80 -10.89 -6.68
CA LEU A 336 -14.76 -9.43 -6.50
C LEU A 336 -13.36 -8.93 -6.77
N GLY A 337 -13.20 -7.98 -7.70
CA GLY A 337 -11.91 -7.38 -7.98
C GLY A 337 -11.86 -6.56 -9.25
N SER A 338 -10.77 -5.83 -9.43
CA SER A 338 -10.47 -5.06 -10.62
C SER A 338 -9.00 -5.14 -10.98
N GLY A 339 -8.65 -4.87 -12.24
CA GLY A 339 -7.26 -4.92 -12.71
C GLY A 339 -7.18 -5.10 -14.22
N GLU A 340 -6.38 -6.07 -14.67
CA GLU A 340 -6.17 -6.33 -16.10
C GLU A 340 -7.47 -6.76 -16.80
N GLU A 341 -7.80 -6.08 -17.89
CA GLU A 341 -9.04 -6.26 -18.66
C GLU A 341 -9.25 -7.72 -19.11
N ARG A 342 -8.18 -8.42 -19.48
CA ARG A 342 -8.27 -9.83 -19.91
C ARG A 342 -8.86 -10.74 -18.83
N TYR A 343 -8.57 -10.46 -17.55
CA TYR A 343 -9.12 -11.25 -16.43
C TYR A 343 -10.54 -10.82 -16.09
N ALA A 344 -10.84 -9.52 -16.15
CA ALA A 344 -12.21 -9.04 -15.98
C ALA A 344 -13.13 -9.67 -17.05
N SER A 345 -12.75 -9.59 -18.32
CA SER A 345 -13.47 -10.21 -19.44
C SER A 345 -13.62 -11.72 -19.30
N PHE A 346 -12.61 -12.41 -18.75
CA PHE A 346 -12.69 -13.85 -18.46
C PHE A 346 -13.78 -14.15 -17.44
N PHE A 347 -13.78 -13.46 -16.28
CA PHE A 347 -14.79 -13.69 -15.25
C PHE A 347 -16.20 -13.27 -15.70
N GLU A 348 -16.34 -12.19 -16.46
CA GLU A 348 -17.60 -11.83 -17.09
C GLU A 348 -18.12 -12.93 -18.05
N SER A 349 -17.23 -13.56 -18.81
CA SER A 349 -17.59 -14.66 -19.70
C SER A 349 -18.11 -15.88 -18.91
N LEU A 350 -17.54 -16.16 -17.73
CA LEU A 350 -18.01 -17.23 -16.84
C LEU A 350 -19.41 -16.92 -16.30
N THR A 351 -19.68 -15.69 -15.90
CA THR A 351 -21.03 -15.29 -15.43
C THR A 351 -22.08 -15.49 -16.52
N ARG A 352 -21.75 -15.16 -17.78
CA ARG A 352 -22.65 -15.39 -18.92
C ARG A 352 -22.83 -16.88 -19.26
N ARG A 353 -21.76 -17.67 -19.15
CA ARG A 353 -21.77 -19.10 -19.49
C ARG A 353 -22.42 -19.98 -18.42
N PHE A 354 -22.32 -19.58 -17.15
CA PHE A 354 -22.80 -20.34 -15.99
C PHE A 354 -23.72 -19.45 -15.13
N PRO A 355 -24.90 -19.05 -15.67
CA PRO A 355 -25.85 -18.23 -14.91
C PRO A 355 -26.36 -18.97 -13.68
N GLY A 356 -26.52 -18.27 -12.55
CA GLY A 356 -26.89 -18.87 -11.26
C GLY A 356 -25.76 -19.65 -10.57
N GLN A 357 -24.61 -19.85 -11.23
CA GLN A 357 -23.50 -20.61 -10.69
C GLN A 357 -22.21 -19.74 -10.54
N ALA A 358 -22.00 -18.74 -11.39
CA ALA A 358 -20.87 -17.84 -11.33
C ALA A 358 -21.31 -16.38 -11.27
N ALA A 359 -20.69 -15.59 -10.40
CA ALA A 359 -20.90 -14.16 -10.27
C ALA A 359 -19.57 -13.41 -10.19
N PHE A 360 -19.48 -12.30 -10.91
CA PHE A 360 -18.35 -11.39 -10.90
C PHE A 360 -18.81 -9.96 -10.65
N SER A 361 -18.10 -9.25 -9.79
CA SER A 361 -18.25 -7.82 -9.54
C SER A 361 -16.93 -7.12 -9.76
N SER A 362 -16.92 -6.18 -10.71
CA SER A 362 -15.74 -5.33 -10.95
C SER A 362 -15.67 -4.19 -9.94
N GLY A 363 -14.46 -3.91 -9.45
CA GLY A 363 -14.21 -2.80 -8.55
C GLY A 363 -13.78 -3.21 -7.16
N HIS A 364 -13.85 -2.23 -6.25
CA HIS A 364 -13.62 -2.39 -4.82
C HIS A 364 -14.95 -2.13 -4.09
N ASP A 365 -15.37 -3.08 -3.26
CA ASP A 365 -16.59 -3.03 -2.47
C ASP A 365 -16.29 -3.69 -1.12
N GLU A 366 -16.00 -2.88 -0.11
CA GLU A 366 -15.60 -3.35 1.22
C GLU A 366 -16.71 -4.19 1.89
N PRO A 367 -17.98 -3.74 1.98
CA PRO A 367 -19.06 -4.53 2.54
C PRO A 367 -19.20 -5.90 1.85
N ARG A 368 -19.06 -5.92 0.53
CA ARG A 368 -19.14 -7.16 -0.23
C ARG A 368 -17.95 -8.08 0.01
N ALA A 369 -16.73 -7.53 0.20
CA ALA A 369 -15.56 -8.32 0.54
C ALA A 369 -15.73 -9.04 1.89
N HIS A 370 -16.28 -8.34 2.90
CA HIS A 370 -16.60 -8.91 4.21
C HIS A 370 -17.67 -10.01 4.09
N LEU A 371 -18.73 -9.77 3.33
CA LEU A 371 -19.77 -10.76 3.11
C LEU A 371 -19.24 -12.01 2.37
N ILE A 372 -18.37 -11.84 1.38
CA ILE A 372 -17.71 -12.96 0.67
C ILE A 372 -16.85 -13.78 1.63
N ALA A 373 -16.08 -13.14 2.52
CA ALA A 373 -15.26 -13.84 3.50
C ALA A 373 -16.11 -14.58 4.55
N ALA A 374 -17.30 -14.08 4.84
CA ALA A 374 -18.24 -14.64 5.82
C ALA A 374 -19.16 -15.71 5.26
N GLY A 375 -19.37 -15.74 3.96
CA GLY A 375 -20.31 -16.62 3.24
C GLY A 375 -19.87 -18.06 2.98
#